data_fd3ebf869af7befcf00e303b3fca5c5a
#
_entry.id   fd3ebf869af7befcf00e303b3fca5c5a
#
_cell.length_a   1.000
_cell.length_b   1.000
_cell.length_c   1.000
_cell.angle_alpha   90.00
_cell.angle_beta   90.00
_cell.angle_gamma   90.00
#
_symmetry.space_group_name_H-M   'P 1'
#
loop_
_entity.id
_entity.type
_entity.pdbx_description
1 polymer ?
#
loop_
_entity_poly.entity_id
_entity_poly.type
_entity_poly.pdbx_seq_one_letter_code
_entity_poly.pdbx_strand_id
1 'polypeptide(L)'
;MNFLLKISRGIDAFTDFIGNHVTDYIVVLTIIVGFYNVFVRYLGRFIELQLSSNVYIELQWYLFSMIFFLGFAYVLKHNVNVRVDFLYANWSERTRAWVDFVGTLLFIVPFCILGIYVTIAPVWFSWGFLPNGTWGGSIEWSPDANGLPRAPIKSMIIVAFALLLLQAISQVIKYAAIISGHVEIAKQIAAETEVTAVE
;
A
#
# COMPACT_ATOMS: atom_id res chain seq x y z
N MET A 1 17.69 -0.67 -22.34
CA MET A 1 17.74 0.06 -21.05
C MET A 1 16.74 1.21 -21.01
N ASN A 2 16.76 2.16 -21.95
CA ASN A 2 15.85 3.33 -21.95
C ASN A 2 14.35 3.01 -21.88
N PHE A 3 13.89 1.92 -22.49
CA PHE A 3 12.49 1.50 -22.41
C PHE A 3 12.09 1.03 -21.00
N LEU A 4 12.92 0.21 -20.37
CA LEU A 4 12.69 -0.27 -18.99
C LEU A 4 12.67 0.87 -17.99
N LEU A 5 13.56 1.86 -18.15
CA LEU A 5 13.59 3.06 -17.32
C LEU A 5 12.34 3.95 -17.53
N LYS A 6 11.74 3.99 -18.72
CA LYS A 6 10.46 4.66 -18.93
C LYS A 6 9.30 3.96 -18.18
N ILE A 7 9.31 2.63 -18.17
CA ILE A 7 8.32 1.84 -17.39
C ILE A 7 8.50 2.13 -15.89
N SER A 8 9.73 2.08 -15.39
CA SER A 8 10.05 2.39 -14.00
C SER A 8 9.52 3.79 -13.60
N ARG A 9 9.78 4.83 -14.43
CA ARG A 9 9.23 6.18 -14.20
C ARG A 9 7.70 6.21 -14.14
N GLY A 10 7.04 5.49 -15.04
CA GLY A 10 5.58 5.40 -15.03
C GLY A 10 5.02 4.77 -13.75
N ILE A 11 5.68 3.71 -13.26
CA ILE A 11 5.32 3.05 -11.99
C ILE A 11 5.56 4.01 -10.82
N ASP A 12 6.71 4.68 -10.81
CA ASP A 12 7.06 5.62 -9.74
C ASP A 12 6.09 6.81 -9.66
N ALA A 13 5.73 7.40 -10.81
CA ALA A 13 4.74 8.47 -10.86
C ALA A 13 3.36 8.01 -10.37
N PHE A 14 2.96 6.79 -10.71
CA PHE A 14 1.71 6.20 -10.23
C PHE A 14 1.74 5.96 -8.71
N THR A 15 2.86 5.46 -8.19
CA THR A 15 3.05 5.28 -6.75
C THR A 15 3.00 6.61 -5.99
N ASP A 16 3.61 7.68 -6.53
CA ASP A 16 3.55 9.01 -5.92
C ASP A 16 2.15 9.59 -5.96
N PHE A 17 1.44 9.43 -7.07
CA PHE A 17 0.06 9.88 -7.15
C PHE A 17 -0.81 9.22 -6.07
N ILE A 18 -0.66 7.93 -5.85
CA ILE A 18 -1.37 7.22 -4.78
C ILE A 18 -0.90 7.68 -3.40
N GLY A 19 0.42 7.75 -3.16
CA GLY A 19 1.00 8.12 -1.87
C GLY A 19 0.66 9.55 -1.46
N ASN A 20 0.90 10.52 -2.33
CA ASN A 20 0.78 11.94 -2.00
C ASN A 20 -0.66 12.48 -2.14
N HIS A 21 -1.45 11.96 -3.10
CA HIS A 21 -2.78 12.49 -3.31
C HIS A 21 -3.86 11.62 -2.68
N VAL A 22 -3.94 10.33 -3.08
CA VAL A 22 -5.02 9.46 -2.61
C VAL A 22 -4.91 9.22 -1.12
N THR A 23 -3.70 8.95 -0.60
CA THR A 23 -3.48 8.69 0.82
C THR A 23 -3.75 9.93 1.66
N ASP A 24 -3.33 11.13 1.23
CA ASP A 24 -3.57 12.37 1.96
C ASP A 24 -5.07 12.69 2.10
N TYR A 25 -5.84 12.51 1.01
CA TYR A 25 -7.30 12.66 1.11
C TYR A 25 -7.94 11.66 2.06
N ILE A 26 -7.46 10.40 2.08
CA ILE A 26 -7.96 9.39 3.01
C ILE A 26 -7.59 9.73 4.46
N VAL A 27 -6.40 10.31 4.71
CA VAL A 27 -5.98 10.79 6.04
C VAL A 27 -6.94 11.88 6.53
N VAL A 28 -7.18 12.90 5.71
CA VAL A 28 -8.11 13.99 6.05
C VAL A 28 -9.52 13.42 6.33
N LEU A 29 -10.01 12.53 5.48
CA LEU A 29 -11.30 11.88 5.66
C LEU A 29 -11.35 11.07 6.96
N THR A 30 -10.28 10.34 7.29
CA THR A 30 -10.17 9.57 8.55
C THR A 30 -10.29 10.48 9.78
N ILE A 31 -9.63 11.65 9.74
CA ILE A 31 -9.71 12.64 10.82
C ILE A 31 -11.13 13.19 10.95
N ILE A 32 -11.76 13.55 9.82
CA ILE A 32 -13.14 14.06 9.81
C ILE A 32 -14.12 13.03 10.38
N VAL A 33 -14.03 11.77 9.94
CA VAL A 33 -14.89 10.68 10.44
C VAL A 33 -14.65 10.43 11.93
N GLY A 34 -13.39 10.44 12.37
CA GLY A 34 -13.04 10.28 13.78
C GLY A 34 -13.59 11.40 14.64
N PHE A 35 -13.40 12.66 14.22
CA PHE A 35 -13.95 13.82 14.91
C PHE A 35 -15.49 13.77 14.98
N TYR A 36 -16.14 13.48 13.84
CA TYR A 36 -17.59 13.35 13.77
C TYR A 36 -18.09 12.26 14.74
N ASN A 37 -17.47 11.09 14.77
CA ASN A 37 -17.87 9.99 15.65
C ASN A 37 -17.79 10.38 17.12
N VAL A 38 -16.71 11.05 17.53
CA VAL A 38 -16.53 11.54 18.89
C VAL A 38 -17.58 12.61 19.22
N PHE A 39 -17.75 13.61 18.35
CA PHE A 39 -18.70 14.71 18.51
C PHE A 39 -20.13 14.20 18.70
N VAL A 40 -20.58 13.33 17.80
CA VAL A 40 -21.94 12.76 17.82
C VAL A 40 -22.17 11.90 19.08
N ARG A 41 -21.16 11.18 19.57
CA ARG A 41 -21.23 10.41 20.81
C ARG A 41 -21.45 11.31 22.02
N TYR A 42 -20.70 12.41 22.13
CA TYR A 42 -20.86 13.35 23.24
C TYR A 42 -22.17 14.12 23.14
N LEU A 43 -22.55 14.57 21.95
CA LEU A 43 -23.82 15.26 21.74
C LEU A 43 -25.01 14.35 22.11
N GLY A 44 -25.01 13.09 21.67
CA GLY A 44 -26.04 12.13 22.01
C GLY A 44 -26.22 11.91 23.51
N ARG A 45 -25.10 11.99 24.26
CA ARG A 45 -25.15 11.92 25.72
C ARG A 45 -25.87 13.12 26.36
N PHE A 46 -25.73 14.33 25.76
CA PHE A 46 -26.42 15.53 26.28
C PHE A 46 -27.91 15.55 25.97
N ILE A 47 -28.32 14.97 24.81
CA ILE A 47 -29.72 14.99 24.37
C ILE A 47 -30.43 13.66 24.64
N GLU A 48 -29.78 12.74 25.36
CA GLU A 48 -30.27 11.39 25.70
C GLU A 48 -30.69 10.53 24.49
N LEU A 49 -30.07 10.78 23.33
CA LEU A 49 -30.27 10.01 22.09
C LEU A 49 -29.05 9.20 21.70
N GLN A 50 -29.24 7.95 21.25
CA GLN A 50 -28.15 7.14 20.70
C GLN A 50 -27.85 7.56 19.26
N LEU A 51 -26.96 8.55 19.09
CA LEU A 51 -26.55 9.04 17.79
C LEU A 51 -25.27 8.34 17.25
N SER A 52 -24.53 7.64 18.11
CA SER A 52 -23.32 6.92 17.70
C SER A 52 -23.68 5.55 17.09
N SER A 53 -22.98 5.17 16.02
CA SER A 53 -23.13 3.87 15.35
C SER A 53 -21.78 3.21 15.16
N ASN A 54 -21.75 1.86 15.20
CA ASN A 54 -20.55 1.07 14.90
C ASN A 54 -20.05 1.30 13.47
N VAL A 55 -20.91 1.73 12.54
CA VAL A 55 -20.51 2.12 11.17
C VAL A 55 -19.37 3.13 11.16
N TYR A 56 -19.44 4.17 11.99
CA TYR A 56 -18.38 5.21 12.02
C TYR A 56 -17.08 4.70 12.61
N ILE A 57 -17.14 3.79 13.59
CA ILE A 57 -15.97 3.16 14.18
C ILE A 57 -15.29 2.26 13.13
N GLU A 58 -16.08 1.44 12.45
CA GLU A 58 -15.57 0.55 11.42
C GLU A 58 -15.06 1.30 10.19
N LEU A 59 -15.77 2.35 9.76
CA LEU A 59 -15.31 3.21 8.66
C LEU A 59 -13.95 3.84 8.97
N GLN A 60 -13.73 4.29 10.20
CA GLN A 60 -12.47 4.90 10.62
C GLN A 60 -11.31 3.92 10.51
N TRP A 61 -11.45 2.69 10.99
CA TRP A 61 -10.36 1.72 10.86
C TRP A 61 -10.25 1.15 9.44
N TYR A 62 -11.31 1.13 8.62
CA TYR A 62 -11.21 0.82 7.20
C TYR A 62 -10.37 1.85 6.46
N LEU A 63 -10.64 3.14 6.67
CA LEU A 63 -9.87 4.22 6.09
C LEU A 63 -8.41 4.17 6.53
N PHE A 64 -8.15 3.93 7.82
CA PHE A 64 -6.79 3.76 8.33
C PHE A 64 -6.08 2.55 7.70
N SER A 65 -6.78 1.44 7.54
CA SER A 65 -6.23 0.25 6.85
C SER A 65 -5.90 0.55 5.38
N MET A 66 -6.72 1.36 4.70
CA MET A 66 -6.43 1.79 3.32
C MET A 66 -5.17 2.64 3.24
N ILE A 67 -4.97 3.60 4.17
CA ILE A 67 -3.73 4.38 4.27
C ILE A 67 -2.52 3.45 4.38
N PHE A 68 -2.60 2.47 5.28
CA PHE A 68 -1.55 1.50 5.50
C PHE A 68 -1.25 0.66 4.25
N PHE A 69 -2.28 0.11 3.60
CA PHE A 69 -2.12 -0.74 2.43
C PHE A 69 -1.60 0.02 1.19
N LEU A 70 -2.07 1.22 0.95
CA LEU A 70 -1.62 2.05 -0.17
C LEU A 70 -0.21 2.61 0.08
N GLY A 71 0.16 2.83 1.33
CA GLY A 71 1.47 3.33 1.73
C GLY A 71 2.63 2.36 1.50
N PHE A 72 2.41 1.05 1.40
CA PHE A 72 3.50 0.07 1.24
C PHE A 72 4.40 0.32 0.03
N ALA A 73 3.81 0.57 -1.13
CA ALA A 73 4.56 0.86 -2.35
C ALA A 73 5.35 2.17 -2.24
N TYR A 74 4.74 3.20 -1.63
CA TYR A 74 5.35 4.50 -1.38
C TYR A 74 6.56 4.39 -0.45
N VAL A 75 6.43 3.67 0.67
CA VAL A 75 7.52 3.41 1.62
C VAL A 75 8.68 2.67 0.96
N LEU A 76 8.38 1.66 0.12
CA LEU A 76 9.40 0.94 -0.64
C LEU A 76 10.11 1.85 -1.64
N LYS A 77 9.38 2.73 -2.35
CA LYS A 77 9.93 3.66 -3.34
C LYS A 77 10.92 4.62 -2.70
N HIS A 78 10.54 5.26 -1.60
CA HIS A 78 11.33 6.28 -0.92
C HIS A 78 12.40 5.70 0.01
N ASN A 79 12.56 4.37 0.04
CA ASN A 79 13.56 3.70 0.89
C ASN A 79 13.50 4.09 2.38
N VAL A 80 12.32 4.41 2.89
CA VAL A 80 12.10 4.81 4.30
C VAL A 80 12.19 3.61 5.26
N ASN A 81 12.39 2.40 4.74
CA ASN A 81 12.53 1.19 5.54
C ASN A 81 13.75 1.28 6.47
N VAL A 82 13.58 0.84 7.71
CA VAL A 82 14.69 0.72 8.66
C VAL A 82 15.71 -0.29 8.12
N ARG A 83 16.95 0.18 7.97
CA ARG A 83 18.08 -0.63 7.48
C ARG A 83 19.17 -0.72 8.53
N VAL A 84 20.00 -1.75 8.42
CA VAL A 84 21.19 -1.89 9.27
C VAL A 84 22.33 -1.06 8.66
N ASP A 85 22.27 0.27 8.86
CA ASP A 85 23.10 1.25 8.17
C ASP A 85 24.60 1.09 8.41
N PHE A 86 25.01 0.58 9.57
CA PHE A 86 26.44 0.45 9.90
C PHE A 86 27.19 -0.54 8.97
N LEU A 87 26.53 -1.57 8.47
CA LEU A 87 27.10 -2.47 7.47
C LEU A 87 27.02 -1.86 6.07
N TYR A 88 25.88 -1.25 5.77
CA TYR A 88 25.56 -0.73 4.44
C TYR A 88 26.37 0.54 4.09
N ALA A 89 26.68 1.40 5.08
CA ALA A 89 27.35 2.66 4.89
C ALA A 89 28.74 2.52 4.24
N ASN A 90 29.47 1.43 4.55
CA ASN A 90 30.83 1.20 4.08
C ASN A 90 30.92 0.54 2.69
N TRP A 91 29.78 0.17 2.08
CA TRP A 91 29.79 -0.52 0.79
C TRP A 91 29.77 0.47 -0.38
N SER A 92 30.36 0.05 -1.51
CA SER A 92 30.29 0.82 -2.75
C SER A 92 28.84 0.86 -3.28
N GLU A 93 28.48 1.90 -4.04
CA GLU A 93 27.15 2.03 -4.66
C GLU A 93 26.76 0.78 -5.46
N ARG A 94 27.72 0.21 -6.18
CA ARG A 94 27.48 -1.01 -6.97
C ARG A 94 27.21 -2.22 -6.10
N THR A 95 27.91 -2.36 -4.98
CA THR A 95 27.70 -3.45 -4.01
C THR A 95 26.31 -3.33 -3.36
N ARG A 96 25.93 -2.12 -2.96
CA ARG A 96 24.59 -1.83 -2.43
C ARG A 96 23.51 -2.20 -3.45
N ALA A 97 23.66 -1.76 -4.71
CA ALA A 97 22.73 -2.08 -5.77
C ALA A 97 22.61 -3.60 -6.02
N TRP A 98 23.70 -4.35 -5.91
CA TRP A 98 23.65 -5.82 -6.01
C TRP A 98 22.89 -6.48 -4.86
N VAL A 99 23.13 -6.05 -3.64
CA VAL A 99 22.42 -6.58 -2.46
C VAL A 99 20.94 -6.25 -2.52
N ASP A 100 20.59 -5.00 -2.86
CA ASP A 100 19.20 -4.57 -2.99
C ASP A 100 18.49 -5.26 -4.16
N PHE A 101 19.18 -5.46 -5.29
CA PHE A 101 18.66 -6.19 -6.44
C PHE A 101 18.31 -7.64 -6.06
N VAL A 102 19.26 -8.37 -5.46
CA VAL A 102 19.07 -9.76 -5.06
C VAL A 102 18.02 -9.86 -3.96
N GLY A 103 18.06 -8.96 -2.97
CA GLY A 103 17.08 -8.90 -1.89
C GLY A 103 15.66 -8.65 -2.39
N THR A 104 15.49 -7.68 -3.29
CA THR A 104 14.18 -7.38 -3.86
C THR A 104 13.66 -8.54 -4.70
N LEU A 105 14.51 -9.13 -5.55
CA LEU A 105 14.13 -10.20 -6.46
C LEU A 105 13.81 -11.52 -5.73
N LEU A 106 14.58 -11.88 -4.70
CA LEU A 106 14.43 -13.17 -4.00
C LEU A 106 13.47 -13.12 -2.81
N PHE A 107 13.24 -11.97 -2.21
CA PHE A 107 12.35 -11.87 -1.03
C PHE A 107 11.10 -11.07 -1.33
N ILE A 108 11.20 -9.83 -1.82
CA ILE A 108 10.02 -8.97 -1.98
C ILE A 108 9.10 -9.48 -3.09
N VAL A 109 9.66 -9.80 -4.26
CA VAL A 109 8.85 -10.27 -5.40
C VAL A 109 8.13 -11.58 -5.09
N PRO A 110 8.79 -12.65 -4.60
CA PRO A 110 8.08 -13.88 -4.23
C PRO A 110 7.10 -13.68 -3.08
N PHE A 111 7.42 -12.84 -2.10
CA PHE A 111 6.51 -12.49 -1.01
C PHE A 111 5.22 -11.87 -1.52
N CYS A 112 5.30 -10.92 -2.45
CA CYS A 112 4.13 -10.29 -3.06
C CYS A 112 3.29 -11.30 -3.84
N ILE A 113 3.93 -12.16 -4.65
CA ILE A 113 3.24 -13.19 -5.44
C ILE A 113 2.52 -14.18 -4.52
N LEU A 114 3.21 -14.68 -3.50
CA LEU A 114 2.63 -15.57 -2.49
C LEU A 114 1.50 -14.88 -1.72
N GLY A 115 1.68 -13.60 -1.33
CA GLY A 115 0.67 -12.80 -0.67
C GLY A 115 -0.61 -12.69 -1.48
N ILE A 116 -0.50 -12.39 -2.78
CA ILE A 116 -1.65 -12.36 -3.70
C ILE A 116 -2.28 -13.75 -3.78
N TYR A 117 -1.48 -14.79 -4.02
CA TYR A 117 -1.97 -16.15 -4.19
C TYR A 117 -2.77 -16.64 -2.99
N VAL A 118 -2.24 -16.44 -1.78
CA VAL A 118 -2.88 -16.91 -0.53
C VAL A 118 -4.13 -16.08 -0.19
N THR A 119 -4.17 -14.79 -0.54
CA THR A 119 -5.28 -13.90 -0.17
C THR A 119 -6.44 -13.90 -1.17
N ILE A 120 -6.25 -14.36 -2.42
CA ILE A 120 -7.31 -14.40 -3.43
C ILE A 120 -8.53 -15.22 -2.97
N ALA A 121 -8.32 -16.44 -2.49
CA ALA A 121 -9.44 -17.32 -2.10
C ALA A 121 -10.24 -16.76 -0.90
N PRO A 122 -9.63 -16.31 0.22
CA PRO A 122 -10.34 -15.64 1.30
C PRO A 122 -11.12 -14.41 0.87
N VAL A 123 -10.57 -13.60 -0.07
CA VAL A 123 -11.26 -12.43 -0.60
C VAL A 123 -12.49 -12.84 -1.42
N TRP A 124 -12.37 -13.84 -2.28
CA TRP A 124 -13.52 -14.36 -3.05
C TRP A 124 -14.62 -14.90 -2.17
N PHE A 125 -14.27 -15.67 -1.12
CA PHE A 125 -15.26 -16.14 -0.13
C PHE A 125 -15.97 -14.98 0.58
N SER A 126 -15.26 -13.90 0.89
CA SER A 126 -15.86 -12.70 1.50
C SER A 126 -16.84 -11.99 0.56
N TRP A 127 -16.66 -12.12 -0.76
CA TRP A 127 -17.59 -11.60 -1.77
C TRP A 127 -18.75 -12.55 -2.08
N GLY A 128 -18.84 -13.71 -1.43
CA GLY A 128 -19.90 -14.69 -1.63
C GLY A 128 -19.59 -15.77 -2.66
N PHE A 129 -18.32 -16.03 -2.95
CA PHE A 129 -17.89 -17.20 -3.69
C PHE A 129 -18.01 -18.45 -2.80
N LEU A 130 -18.64 -19.50 -3.28
CA LEU A 130 -18.90 -20.72 -2.52
C LEU A 130 -17.80 -21.78 -2.77
N PRO A 131 -17.55 -22.70 -1.81
CA PRO A 131 -16.56 -23.79 -1.99
C PRO A 131 -16.85 -24.73 -3.17
N ASN A 132 -18.09 -24.77 -3.65
CA ASN A 132 -18.50 -25.53 -4.82
C ASN A 132 -18.10 -24.87 -6.17
N GLY A 133 -17.40 -23.73 -6.15
CA GLY A 133 -16.94 -23.04 -7.35
C GLY A 133 -17.99 -22.12 -7.99
N THR A 134 -19.10 -21.81 -7.32
CA THR A 134 -20.17 -20.93 -7.84
C THR A 134 -20.30 -19.65 -7.03
N TRP A 135 -20.82 -18.59 -7.66
CA TRP A 135 -21.21 -17.36 -7.00
C TRP A 135 -22.67 -17.48 -6.53
N GLY A 136 -22.99 -17.00 -5.34
CA GLY A 136 -24.36 -17.02 -4.82
C GLY A 136 -24.43 -17.02 -3.30
N GLY A 137 -23.29 -16.95 -2.61
CA GLY A 137 -23.21 -16.73 -1.18
C GLY A 137 -23.51 -15.28 -0.80
N SER A 138 -23.78 -15.04 0.48
CA SER A 138 -23.91 -13.69 1.02
C SER A 138 -22.53 -13.05 1.15
N ILE A 139 -22.46 -11.72 0.93
CA ILE A 139 -21.26 -10.93 1.25
C ILE A 139 -21.00 -11.02 2.76
N GLU A 140 -19.75 -11.17 3.13
CA GLU A 140 -19.34 -11.20 4.54
C GLU A 140 -19.55 -9.83 5.19
N TRP A 141 -20.35 -9.81 6.25
CA TRP A 141 -20.61 -8.64 7.08
C TRP A 141 -19.83 -8.69 8.37
N SER A 142 -19.65 -7.53 8.99
CA SER A 142 -19.10 -7.43 10.33
C SER A 142 -20.01 -8.17 11.33
N PRO A 143 -19.44 -8.83 12.36
CA PRO A 143 -20.20 -9.41 13.46
C PRO A 143 -20.79 -8.35 14.38
N ASP A 144 -20.33 -7.09 14.29
CA ASP A 144 -20.82 -5.99 15.10
C ASP A 144 -22.19 -5.51 14.60
N ALA A 145 -23.09 -5.12 15.52
CA ALA A 145 -24.39 -4.59 15.17
C ALA A 145 -24.26 -3.34 14.29
N ASN A 146 -24.93 -3.33 13.14
CA ASN A 146 -24.84 -2.27 12.12
C ASN A 146 -23.40 -2.04 11.57
N GLY A 147 -22.57 -3.08 11.55
CA GLY A 147 -21.22 -2.99 10.98
C GLY A 147 -21.22 -2.94 9.45
N LEU A 148 -20.04 -2.74 8.87
CA LEU A 148 -19.82 -2.64 7.42
C LEU A 148 -19.51 -4.00 6.78
N PRO A 149 -19.73 -4.15 5.45
CA PRO A 149 -19.31 -5.35 4.73
C PRO A 149 -17.78 -5.45 4.70
N ARG A 150 -17.24 -6.62 5.04
CA ARG A 150 -15.77 -6.84 5.12
C ARG A 150 -15.10 -7.13 3.80
N ALA A 151 -15.82 -7.54 2.78
CA ALA A 151 -15.29 -7.87 1.48
C ALA A 151 -14.46 -6.73 0.82
N PRO A 152 -14.90 -5.45 0.83
CA PRO A 152 -14.14 -4.35 0.24
C PRO A 152 -12.78 -4.14 0.89
N ILE A 153 -12.71 -4.13 2.24
CA ILE A 153 -11.42 -3.90 2.94
C ILE A 153 -10.47 -5.08 2.77
N LYS A 154 -10.99 -6.32 2.72
CA LYS A 154 -10.16 -7.49 2.41
C LYS A 154 -9.60 -7.44 1.00
N SER A 155 -10.34 -6.90 0.02
CA SER A 155 -9.85 -6.71 -1.35
C SER A 155 -8.65 -5.75 -1.41
N MET A 156 -8.56 -4.79 -0.49
CA MET A 156 -7.42 -3.86 -0.42
C MET A 156 -6.10 -4.57 -0.11
N ILE A 157 -6.12 -5.76 0.49
CA ILE A 157 -4.91 -6.56 0.71
C ILE A 157 -4.30 -6.98 -0.64
N ILE A 158 -5.12 -7.44 -1.59
CA ILE A 158 -4.67 -7.80 -2.94
C ILE A 158 -4.13 -6.56 -3.67
N VAL A 159 -4.82 -5.42 -3.54
CA VAL A 159 -4.36 -4.14 -4.12
C VAL A 159 -3.01 -3.74 -3.54
N ALA A 160 -2.82 -3.86 -2.22
CA ALA A 160 -1.56 -3.57 -1.54
C ALA A 160 -0.40 -4.41 -2.08
N PHE A 161 -0.58 -5.73 -2.18
CA PHE A 161 0.44 -6.61 -2.72
C PHE A 161 0.72 -6.36 -4.21
N ALA A 162 -0.31 -6.03 -5.00
CA ALA A 162 -0.14 -5.69 -6.40
C ALA A 162 0.66 -4.38 -6.59
N LEU A 163 0.35 -3.34 -5.82
CA LEU A 163 1.09 -2.07 -5.83
C LEU A 163 2.54 -2.27 -5.37
N LEU A 164 2.74 -3.04 -4.29
CA LEU A 164 4.07 -3.36 -3.78
C LEU A 164 4.89 -4.15 -4.81
N LEU A 165 4.27 -5.11 -5.52
CA LEU A 165 4.90 -5.86 -6.59
C LEU A 165 5.31 -4.96 -7.76
N LEU A 166 4.42 -4.06 -8.19
CA LEU A 166 4.74 -3.09 -9.24
C LEU A 166 5.94 -2.23 -8.85
N GLN A 167 5.96 -1.73 -7.62
CA GLN A 167 7.07 -0.92 -7.13
C GLN A 167 8.36 -1.73 -6.98
N ALA A 168 8.28 -3.00 -6.55
CA ALA A 168 9.44 -3.89 -6.50
C ALA A 168 10.04 -4.12 -7.90
N ILE A 169 9.21 -4.27 -8.94
CA ILE A 169 9.66 -4.37 -10.33
C ILE A 169 10.38 -3.08 -10.76
N SER A 170 9.85 -1.90 -10.41
CA SER A 170 10.51 -0.62 -10.67
C SER A 170 11.90 -0.56 -10.01
N GLN A 171 12.01 -0.96 -8.74
CA GLN A 171 13.28 -0.99 -8.02
C GLN A 171 14.29 -1.97 -8.65
N VAL A 172 13.85 -3.17 -9.04
CA VAL A 172 14.70 -4.15 -9.75
C VAL A 172 15.28 -3.55 -11.04
N ILE A 173 14.47 -2.83 -11.82
CA ILE A 173 14.92 -2.15 -13.04
C ILE A 173 15.99 -1.10 -12.72
N LYS A 174 15.78 -0.29 -11.67
CA LYS A 174 16.74 0.75 -11.26
C LYS A 174 18.05 0.14 -10.78
N TYR A 175 18.02 -0.87 -9.93
CA TYR A 175 19.22 -1.56 -9.47
C TYR A 175 19.98 -2.24 -10.61
N ALA A 176 19.27 -2.86 -11.56
CA ALA A 176 19.88 -3.42 -12.76
C ALA A 176 20.58 -2.34 -13.62
N ALA A 177 20.00 -1.15 -13.73
CA ALA A 177 20.61 -0.02 -14.44
C ALA A 177 21.92 0.46 -13.76
N ILE A 178 21.93 0.56 -12.43
CA ILE A 178 23.12 0.91 -11.65
C ILE A 178 24.24 -0.13 -11.84
N ILE A 179 23.89 -1.43 -11.75
CA ILE A 179 24.83 -2.54 -11.94
C ILE A 179 25.43 -2.52 -13.34
N SER A 180 24.63 -2.18 -14.37
CA SER A 180 25.03 -2.09 -15.78
C SER A 180 25.84 -0.84 -16.12
N GLY A 181 26.12 0.04 -15.15
CA GLY A 181 26.95 1.24 -15.34
C GLY A 181 26.17 2.49 -15.80
N HIS A 182 24.84 2.44 -15.85
CA HIS A 182 24.00 3.61 -16.18
C HIS A 182 23.60 4.40 -14.91
N VAL A 183 24.56 4.63 -14.02
CA VAL A 183 24.33 5.21 -12.69
C VAL A 183 23.72 6.61 -12.78
N GLU A 184 24.17 7.45 -13.72
CA GLU A 184 23.67 8.81 -13.86
C GLU A 184 22.15 8.85 -14.18
N ILE A 185 21.70 7.98 -15.07
CA ILE A 185 20.27 7.90 -15.44
C ILE A 185 19.44 7.40 -14.27
N ALA A 186 19.92 6.42 -13.52
CA ALA A 186 19.22 5.90 -12.34
C ALA A 186 19.15 6.93 -11.21
N LYS A 187 20.23 7.71 -11.00
CA LYS A 187 20.24 8.81 -10.04
C LYS A 187 19.32 9.95 -10.44
N GLN A 188 19.28 10.33 -11.72
CA GLN A 188 18.34 11.34 -12.22
C GLN A 188 16.89 10.94 -11.97
N ILE A 189 16.54 9.69 -12.25
CA ILE A 189 15.17 9.17 -12.00
C ILE A 189 14.85 9.16 -10.50
N ALA A 190 15.81 8.83 -9.65
CA ALA A 190 15.61 8.88 -8.19
C ALA A 190 15.44 10.33 -7.68
N ALA A 191 16.23 11.27 -8.17
CA ALA A 191 16.16 12.68 -7.79
C ALA A 191 14.88 13.36 -8.28
N GLU A 192 14.45 13.11 -9.53
CA GLU A 192 13.16 13.60 -10.05
C GLU A 192 11.98 13.11 -9.21
N THR A 193 12.12 11.94 -8.64
CA THR A 193 11.10 11.31 -7.79
C THR A 193 11.04 11.94 -6.39
N GLU A 194 12.18 12.36 -5.82
CA GLU A 194 12.23 13.03 -4.53
C GLU A 194 11.66 14.47 -4.59
N VAL A 195 11.89 15.18 -5.68
CA VAL A 195 11.40 16.56 -5.87
C VAL A 195 9.88 16.60 -5.96
N THR A 196 9.25 15.65 -6.65
CA THR A 196 7.78 15.57 -6.76
C THR A 196 7.08 15.14 -5.47
N ALA A 197 7.81 14.65 -4.48
CA ALA A 197 7.26 14.27 -3.17
C ALA A 197 7.21 15.44 -2.17
N VAL A 198 7.84 16.58 -2.49
CA VAL A 198 7.96 17.77 -1.61
C VAL A 198 7.05 18.93 -2.06
N GLU A 199 6.54 18.90 -3.28
CA GLU A 199 5.53 19.84 -3.81
C GLU A 199 4.10 19.32 -3.60
#